data_f9a74ceca167d70100d115796f1f59a8
#
_entry.id   f9a74ceca167d70100d115796f1f59a8
#
_cell.length_a   1.000
_cell.length_b   1.000
_cell.length_c   1.000
_cell.angle_alpha   90.00
_cell.angle_beta   90.00
_cell.angle_gamma   90.00
#
_symmetry.space_group_name_H-M   'P 1'
#
loop_
_entity.id
_entity.type
_entity.pdbx_description
1 polymer ?
#
loop_
_entity_poly.entity_id
_entity_poly.type
_entity_poly.pdbx_seq_one_letter_code
_entity_poly.pdbx_strand_id
1 'polypeptide(L)'
;LAMKKATAVDPTTGKPDPQRLAAFLQDYPEAGKYLQWAAQKPAPGGFAGATFYSINAFYLVNADRQRQPVRWMMRPHDPFVSIPDEQRQRADHNFLFEQLQQRLSQHPIYWDLVLQLAQPGDAVDDPSQPWPNDRQQVVAGTLKVTQLVAQAEGACRDVNFDPSIVPAGVEVSNDPVLNARSGAYSHSRSEEHTS
;
A
#
# COMPACT_ATOMS: atom_id res chain seq x y z
N LEU A 1 -9.43 2.96 12.77
CA LEU A 1 -9.72 2.20 14.02
C LEU A 1 -11.09 1.53 13.93
N ALA A 2 -12.16 2.22 13.48
CA ALA A 2 -13.53 1.70 13.36
C ALA A 2 -13.58 0.46 12.46
N MET A 3 -13.01 0.51 11.26
CA MET A 3 -12.94 -0.61 10.32
C MET A 3 -12.24 -1.84 10.94
N LYS A 4 -11.10 -1.65 11.61
CA LYS A 4 -10.38 -2.74 12.28
C LYS A 4 -11.24 -3.44 13.35
N LYS A 5 -12.04 -2.67 14.10
CA LYS A 5 -12.97 -3.21 15.09
C LYS A 5 -14.13 -3.96 14.45
N ALA A 6 -14.69 -3.43 13.36
CA ALA A 6 -15.82 -4.02 12.64
C ALA A 6 -15.45 -5.34 11.94
N THR A 7 -14.23 -5.43 11.40
CA THR A 7 -13.72 -6.62 10.70
C THR A 7 -12.92 -7.55 11.59
N ALA A 8 -12.80 -7.27 12.90
CA ALA A 8 -12.11 -8.14 13.84
C ALA A 8 -12.78 -9.51 13.91
N VAL A 9 -11.97 -10.53 13.76
CA VAL A 9 -12.42 -11.93 13.80
C VAL A 9 -12.78 -12.32 15.23
N ASP A 10 -13.95 -12.90 15.39
CA ASP A 10 -14.33 -13.54 16.67
C ASP A 10 -13.54 -14.83 16.82
N PRO A 11 -12.79 -15.00 17.93
CA PRO A 11 -11.96 -16.18 18.14
C PRO A 11 -12.75 -17.50 18.16
N THR A 12 -14.04 -17.44 18.49
CA THR A 12 -14.91 -18.63 18.60
C THR A 12 -15.43 -19.07 17.24
N THR A 13 -15.80 -18.11 16.38
CA THR A 13 -16.42 -18.40 15.07
C THR A 13 -15.44 -18.35 13.91
N GLY A 14 -14.26 -17.77 14.11
CA GLY A 14 -13.27 -17.54 13.06
C GLY A 14 -13.72 -16.52 11.99
N LYS A 15 -14.81 -15.77 12.26
CA LYS A 15 -15.38 -14.79 11.30
C LYS A 15 -15.67 -13.47 11.99
N PRO A 16 -15.71 -12.35 11.26
CA PRO A 16 -16.18 -11.08 11.78
C PRO A 16 -17.66 -11.19 12.24
N ASP A 17 -18.02 -10.46 13.28
CA ASP A 17 -19.41 -10.34 13.73
C ASP A 17 -20.22 -9.57 12.66
N PRO A 18 -21.27 -10.20 12.07
CA PRO A 18 -22.06 -9.56 11.01
C PRO A 18 -22.79 -8.30 11.47
N GLN A 19 -23.18 -8.21 12.74
CA GLN A 19 -23.91 -7.05 13.26
C GLN A 19 -22.97 -5.85 13.39
N ARG A 20 -21.74 -6.06 13.89
CA ARG A 20 -20.72 -5.00 13.95
C ARG A 20 -20.33 -4.51 12.55
N LEU A 21 -20.21 -5.42 11.60
CA LEU A 21 -19.91 -5.06 10.20
C LEU A 21 -21.05 -4.26 9.57
N ALA A 22 -22.31 -4.69 9.79
CA ALA A 22 -23.49 -3.99 9.27
C ALA A 22 -23.62 -2.57 9.86
N ALA A 23 -23.43 -2.40 11.17
CA ALA A 23 -23.44 -1.09 11.82
C ALA A 23 -22.32 -0.17 11.26
N PHE A 24 -21.12 -0.71 11.11
CA PHE A 24 -20.01 0.03 10.51
C PHE A 24 -20.33 0.51 9.08
N LEU A 25 -20.96 -0.32 8.25
CA LEU A 25 -21.31 0.04 6.87
C LEU A 25 -22.48 1.03 6.79
N GLN A 26 -23.30 1.16 7.83
CA GLN A 26 -24.30 2.23 7.93
C GLN A 26 -23.63 3.58 8.18
N ASP A 27 -22.59 3.61 9.05
CA ASP A 27 -21.86 4.83 9.37
C ASP A 27 -20.86 5.23 8.28
N TYR A 28 -20.32 4.25 7.54
CA TYR A 28 -19.25 4.41 6.53
C TYR A 28 -19.59 3.64 5.25
N PRO A 29 -20.60 4.06 4.48
CA PRO A 29 -21.07 3.32 3.30
C PRO A 29 -20.00 3.21 2.20
N GLU A 30 -19.08 4.17 2.11
CA GLU A 30 -17.95 4.14 1.17
C GLU A 30 -17.02 2.94 1.37
N ALA A 31 -16.89 2.45 2.62
CA ALA A 31 -16.08 1.29 2.93
C ALA A 31 -16.60 -0.01 2.31
N GLY A 32 -17.90 -0.07 1.99
CA GLY A 32 -18.53 -1.23 1.37
C GLY A 32 -17.91 -1.58 0.01
N LYS A 33 -17.62 -0.58 -0.81
CA LYS A 33 -16.96 -0.77 -2.11
C LYS A 33 -15.57 -1.38 -1.95
N TYR A 34 -14.80 -0.89 -0.98
CA TYR A 34 -13.48 -1.42 -0.69
C TYR A 34 -13.55 -2.87 -0.18
N LEU A 35 -14.44 -3.17 0.76
CA LEU A 35 -14.58 -4.53 1.31
C LEU A 35 -15.02 -5.52 0.23
N GLN A 36 -15.93 -5.15 -0.64
CA GLN A 36 -16.36 -5.98 -1.76
C GLN A 36 -15.21 -6.22 -2.74
N TRP A 37 -14.45 -5.19 -3.08
CA TRP A 37 -13.26 -5.31 -3.94
C TRP A 37 -12.20 -6.20 -3.29
N ALA A 38 -11.90 -6.00 -2.01
CA ALA A 38 -10.90 -6.77 -1.29
C ALA A 38 -11.26 -8.27 -1.17
N ALA A 39 -12.55 -8.58 -0.99
CA ALA A 39 -13.04 -9.95 -0.91
C ALA A 39 -12.86 -10.75 -2.22
N GLN A 40 -12.75 -10.05 -3.34
CA GLN A 40 -12.53 -10.67 -4.66
C GLN A 40 -11.05 -10.86 -5.00
N LYS A 41 -10.14 -10.33 -4.19
CA LYS A 41 -8.71 -10.42 -4.46
C LYS A 41 -8.09 -11.63 -3.79
N PRO A 42 -7.34 -12.44 -4.52
CA PRO A 42 -6.61 -13.54 -3.93
C PRO A 42 -5.53 -13.00 -2.98
N ALA A 43 -5.34 -13.66 -1.84
CA ALA A 43 -4.29 -13.29 -0.90
C ALA A 43 -2.91 -13.61 -1.51
N PRO A 44 -1.93 -12.70 -1.40
CA PRO A 44 -0.58 -12.97 -1.89
C PRO A 44 0.11 -14.03 -1.04
N GLY A 45 0.80 -14.96 -1.69
CA GLY A 45 1.65 -15.96 -1.04
C GLY A 45 3.06 -15.45 -0.74
N GLY A 46 3.40 -14.23 -1.17
CA GLY A 46 4.68 -13.58 -0.93
C GLY A 46 4.70 -12.15 -1.41
N PHE A 47 5.67 -11.37 -0.95
CA PHE A 47 5.82 -9.97 -1.39
C PHE A 47 6.38 -9.86 -2.81
N ALA A 48 7.27 -10.77 -3.23
CA ALA A 48 8.04 -10.63 -4.47
C ALA A 48 7.18 -10.53 -5.74
N GLY A 49 6.02 -11.21 -5.76
CA GLY A 49 5.06 -11.16 -6.88
C GLY A 49 3.90 -10.19 -6.65
N ALA A 50 3.90 -9.42 -5.57
CA ALA A 50 2.82 -8.50 -5.25
C ALA A 50 3.03 -7.13 -5.91
N THR A 51 1.97 -6.56 -6.50
CA THR A 51 1.95 -5.17 -6.95
C THR A 51 1.53 -4.26 -5.80
N PHE A 52 2.28 -3.21 -5.57
CA PHE A 52 1.96 -2.18 -4.59
C PHE A 52 1.49 -0.92 -5.29
N TYR A 53 0.40 -0.32 -4.80
CA TYR A 53 -0.25 0.82 -5.43
C TYR A 53 -0.23 2.05 -4.51
N SER A 54 0.07 3.22 -5.08
CA SER A 54 -0.28 4.48 -4.47
C SER A 54 -1.76 4.77 -4.71
N ILE A 55 -2.51 5.05 -3.65
CA ILE A 55 -3.88 5.56 -3.76
C ILE A 55 -3.90 7.09 -3.86
N ASN A 56 -2.91 7.76 -3.27
CA ASN A 56 -2.75 9.21 -3.34
C ASN A 56 -2.04 9.60 -4.65
N ALA A 57 -2.38 10.78 -5.16
CA ALA A 57 -1.71 11.36 -6.31
C ALA A 57 -0.63 12.36 -5.89
N PHE A 58 0.36 12.52 -6.77
CA PHE A 58 1.45 13.48 -6.65
C PHE A 58 1.56 14.25 -7.96
N TYR A 59 2.24 15.38 -7.96
CA TYR A 59 2.58 16.11 -9.18
C TYR A 59 4.05 15.93 -9.49
N LEU A 60 4.35 15.53 -10.72
CA LEU A 60 5.68 15.70 -11.27
C LEU A 60 5.80 17.12 -11.83
N VAL A 61 6.89 17.80 -11.52
CA VAL A 61 7.13 19.18 -11.91
C VAL A 61 8.44 19.25 -12.69
N ASN A 62 8.36 19.67 -13.96
CA ASN A 62 9.54 19.82 -14.80
C ASN A 62 10.24 21.19 -14.59
N ALA A 63 11.33 21.41 -15.33
CA ALA A 63 12.10 22.66 -15.27
C ALA A 63 11.27 23.91 -15.66
N ASP A 64 10.29 23.74 -16.53
CA ASP A 64 9.39 24.80 -17.01
C ASP A 64 8.19 25.02 -16.05
N ARG A 65 8.22 24.39 -14.87
CA ARG A 65 7.15 24.40 -13.88
C ARG A 65 5.82 23.82 -14.36
N GLN A 66 5.82 23.03 -15.41
CA GLN A 66 4.65 22.26 -15.82
C GLN A 66 4.42 21.12 -14.86
N ARG A 67 3.17 20.92 -14.45
CA ARG A 67 2.75 19.94 -13.45
C ARG A 67 1.96 18.82 -14.13
N GLN A 68 2.38 17.58 -13.94
CA GLN A 68 1.68 16.37 -14.38
C GLN A 68 1.24 15.57 -13.17
N PRO A 69 -0.07 15.44 -12.89
CA PRO A 69 -0.52 14.57 -11.81
C PRO A 69 -0.26 13.11 -12.16
N VAL A 70 0.23 12.35 -11.17
CA VAL A 70 0.54 10.93 -11.33
C VAL A 70 0.09 10.13 -10.10
N ARG A 71 -0.23 8.86 -10.31
CA ARG A 71 -0.20 7.81 -9.30
C ARG A 71 0.91 6.84 -9.66
N TRP A 72 1.47 6.19 -8.67
CA TRP A 72 2.53 5.22 -8.92
C TRP A 72 2.14 3.82 -8.47
N MET A 73 2.78 2.83 -9.06
CA MET A 73 2.74 1.45 -8.59
C MET A 73 4.14 0.84 -8.66
N MET A 74 4.40 -0.11 -7.77
CA MET A 74 5.55 -1.01 -7.86
C MET A 74 5.08 -2.30 -8.50
N ARG A 75 5.42 -2.51 -9.76
CA ARG A 75 5.04 -3.70 -10.54
C ARG A 75 6.14 -4.75 -10.45
N PRO A 76 5.87 -5.93 -9.91
CA PRO A 76 6.90 -6.96 -9.72
C PRO A 76 7.33 -7.57 -11.05
N HIS A 77 8.57 -8.04 -11.11
CA HIS A 77 9.03 -8.92 -12.18
C HIS A 77 8.68 -10.38 -11.90
N ASP A 78 8.56 -10.76 -10.63
CA ASP A 78 8.12 -12.10 -10.26
C ASP A 78 6.62 -12.29 -10.51
N PRO A 79 6.18 -13.50 -10.87
CA PRO A 79 4.76 -13.78 -11.05
C PRO A 79 4.01 -13.72 -9.72
N PHE A 80 2.75 -13.27 -9.78
CA PHE A 80 1.87 -13.33 -8.63
C PHE A 80 1.53 -14.80 -8.30
N VAL A 81 1.71 -15.17 -7.04
CA VAL A 81 1.31 -16.46 -6.50
C VAL A 81 0.33 -16.20 -5.35
N SER A 82 -0.85 -16.84 -5.43
CA SER A 82 -1.82 -16.77 -4.34
C SER A 82 -1.58 -17.87 -3.31
N ILE A 83 -1.96 -17.58 -2.06
CA ILE A 83 -1.99 -18.56 -0.99
C ILE A 83 -3.45 -18.99 -0.74
N PRO A 84 -3.79 -20.31 -0.69
CA PRO A 84 -5.10 -20.77 -0.29
C PRO A 84 -5.48 -20.32 1.13
N ASP A 85 -6.76 -20.05 1.36
CA ASP A 85 -7.24 -19.55 2.66
C ASP A 85 -6.90 -20.48 3.83
N GLU A 86 -7.00 -21.80 3.66
CA GLU A 86 -6.61 -22.75 4.70
C GLU A 86 -5.13 -22.67 5.07
N GLN A 87 -4.26 -22.52 4.08
CA GLN A 87 -2.83 -22.38 4.29
C GLN A 87 -2.54 -21.04 4.98
N ARG A 88 -3.19 -19.96 4.55
CA ARG A 88 -3.06 -18.62 5.15
C ARG A 88 -3.46 -18.59 6.63
N GLN A 89 -4.54 -19.30 7.00
CA GLN A 89 -4.99 -19.37 8.39
C GLN A 89 -4.02 -20.14 9.30
N ARG A 90 -3.22 -21.04 8.74
CA ARG A 90 -2.21 -21.83 9.47
C ARG A 90 -0.81 -21.25 9.40
N ALA A 91 -0.59 -20.25 8.54
CA ALA A 91 0.70 -19.62 8.36
C ALA A 91 1.13 -18.83 9.60
N ASP A 92 2.43 -18.83 9.86
CA ASP A 92 3.00 -17.95 10.88
C ASP A 92 2.78 -16.48 10.56
N HIS A 93 2.76 -15.62 11.59
CA HIS A 93 2.58 -14.17 11.41
C HIS A 93 3.66 -13.54 10.53
N ASN A 94 4.85 -14.12 10.49
CA ASN A 94 5.99 -13.63 9.73
C ASN A 94 6.16 -14.32 8.36
N PHE A 95 5.24 -15.20 7.94
CA PHE A 95 5.42 -16.03 6.76
C PHE A 95 5.76 -15.25 5.47
N LEU A 96 5.24 -14.03 5.31
CA LEU A 96 5.56 -13.18 4.14
C LEU A 96 7.03 -12.72 4.14
N PHE A 97 7.58 -12.43 5.33
CA PHE A 97 8.99 -12.06 5.47
C PHE A 97 9.91 -13.26 5.27
N GLU A 98 9.52 -14.42 5.77
CA GLU A 98 10.25 -15.68 5.55
C GLU A 98 10.28 -16.05 4.08
N GLN A 99 9.13 -15.95 3.39
CA GLN A 99 9.04 -16.13 1.94
C GLN A 99 9.92 -15.16 1.17
N LEU A 100 9.96 -13.89 1.57
CA LEU A 100 10.81 -12.89 0.95
C LEU A 100 12.29 -13.22 1.15
N GLN A 101 12.69 -13.64 2.34
CA GLN A 101 14.07 -14.06 2.65
C GLN A 101 14.46 -15.29 1.83
N GLN A 102 13.61 -16.31 1.79
CA GLN A 102 13.83 -17.51 0.99
C GLN A 102 13.98 -17.17 -0.49
N ARG A 103 13.11 -16.29 -1.01
CA ARG A 103 13.15 -15.87 -2.40
C ARG A 103 14.43 -15.10 -2.73
N LEU A 104 14.87 -14.18 -1.84
CA LEU A 104 16.11 -13.43 -1.98
C LEU A 104 17.37 -14.29 -1.91
N SER A 105 17.35 -15.43 -1.20
CA SER A 105 18.47 -16.36 -1.16
C SER A 105 18.78 -16.99 -2.52
N GLN A 106 17.82 -16.99 -3.45
CA GLN A 106 18.00 -17.54 -4.79
C GLN A 106 18.56 -16.51 -5.76
N HIS A 107 17.99 -15.31 -5.80
CA HIS A 107 18.43 -14.19 -6.64
C HIS A 107 17.75 -12.87 -6.22
N PRO A 108 18.26 -11.71 -6.64
CA PRO A 108 17.65 -10.42 -6.38
C PRO A 108 16.20 -10.35 -6.88
N ILE A 109 15.39 -9.54 -6.23
CA ILE A 109 13.99 -9.31 -6.57
C ILE A 109 13.86 -7.91 -7.18
N TYR A 110 12.99 -7.75 -8.17
CA TYR A 110 12.85 -6.52 -8.93
C TYR A 110 11.40 -6.06 -8.98
N TRP A 111 11.21 -4.74 -8.89
CA TRP A 111 9.96 -4.06 -9.18
C TRP A 111 10.22 -2.86 -10.07
N ASP A 112 9.39 -2.66 -11.09
CA ASP A 112 9.37 -1.41 -11.83
C ASP A 112 8.53 -0.37 -11.07
N LEU A 113 9.09 0.82 -10.88
CA LEU A 113 8.31 2.00 -10.52
C LEU A 113 7.58 2.49 -11.78
N VAL A 114 6.29 2.27 -11.82
CA VAL A 114 5.42 2.67 -12.93
C VAL A 114 4.60 3.88 -12.51
N LEU A 115 4.63 4.92 -13.32
CA LEU A 115 3.81 6.13 -13.15
C LEU A 115 2.61 6.03 -14.08
N GLN A 116 1.42 6.16 -13.52
CA GLN A 116 0.17 6.33 -14.26
C GLN A 116 -0.11 7.83 -14.36
N LEU A 117 -0.22 8.35 -15.59
CA LEU A 117 -0.41 9.77 -15.84
C LEU A 117 -1.90 10.11 -15.86
N ALA A 118 -2.29 11.11 -15.08
CA ALA A 118 -3.65 11.60 -15.06
C ALA A 118 -4.01 12.33 -16.36
N GLN A 119 -5.29 12.29 -16.69
CA GLN A 119 -5.89 13.13 -17.72
C GLN A 119 -6.84 14.16 -17.09
N PRO A 120 -7.24 15.21 -17.82
CA PRO A 120 -8.25 16.15 -17.35
C PRO A 120 -9.53 15.43 -16.90
N GLY A 121 -10.00 15.75 -15.69
CA GLY A 121 -11.18 15.12 -15.08
C GLY A 121 -10.88 13.95 -14.14
N ASP A 122 -9.64 13.46 -14.07
CA ASP A 122 -9.26 12.47 -13.07
C ASP A 122 -9.23 13.07 -11.66
N ALA A 123 -9.72 12.30 -10.68
CA ALA A 123 -9.73 12.72 -9.28
C ALA A 123 -8.31 12.69 -8.70
N VAL A 124 -7.68 13.86 -8.56
CA VAL A 124 -6.30 13.99 -8.04
C VAL A 124 -6.29 14.08 -6.52
N ASP A 125 -7.30 14.72 -5.93
CA ASP A 125 -7.37 14.99 -4.50
C ASP A 125 -8.34 14.05 -3.75
N ASP A 126 -8.87 13.03 -4.43
CA ASP A 126 -9.76 12.01 -3.85
C ASP A 126 -9.19 10.60 -4.06
N PRO A 127 -8.56 10.01 -3.03
CA PRO A 127 -7.96 8.69 -3.13
C PRO A 127 -8.98 7.54 -3.20
N SER A 128 -10.25 7.81 -2.93
CA SER A 128 -11.34 6.82 -3.02
C SER A 128 -11.80 6.58 -4.47
N GLN A 129 -11.45 7.47 -5.39
CA GLN A 129 -11.82 7.36 -6.80
C GLN A 129 -10.69 6.70 -7.60
N PRO A 130 -10.91 5.50 -8.15
CA PRO A 130 -9.93 4.89 -9.04
C PRO A 130 -9.85 5.68 -10.36
N TRP A 131 -8.64 5.80 -10.90
CA TRP A 131 -8.49 6.31 -12.26
C TRP A 131 -8.79 5.21 -13.28
N PRO A 132 -9.26 5.57 -14.48
CA PRO A 132 -9.44 4.61 -15.57
C PRO A 132 -8.17 3.81 -15.87
N ASN A 133 -8.36 2.52 -16.21
CA ASN A 133 -7.26 1.60 -16.44
C ASN A 133 -6.48 1.88 -17.74
N ASP A 134 -7.04 2.65 -18.65
CA ASP A 134 -6.47 3.03 -19.95
C ASP A 134 -5.53 4.24 -19.88
N ARG A 135 -5.28 4.76 -18.68
CA ARG A 135 -4.33 5.86 -18.52
C ARG A 135 -2.92 5.45 -18.89
N GLN A 136 -2.21 6.35 -19.59
CA GLN A 136 -0.83 6.13 -19.98
C GLN A 136 0.02 5.75 -18.76
N GLN A 137 0.86 4.73 -18.93
CA GLN A 137 1.82 4.28 -17.94
C GLN A 137 3.24 4.45 -18.45
N VAL A 138 4.14 4.91 -17.58
CA VAL A 138 5.56 5.11 -17.90
C VAL A 138 6.38 4.41 -16.82
N VAL A 139 7.35 3.61 -17.21
CA VAL A 139 8.35 3.04 -16.29
C VAL A 139 9.38 4.12 -15.98
N ALA A 140 9.41 4.58 -14.73
CA ALA A 140 10.32 5.62 -14.26
C ALA A 140 11.64 5.07 -13.71
N GLY A 141 11.67 3.79 -13.33
CA GLY A 141 12.88 3.15 -12.80
C GLY A 141 12.59 1.74 -12.33
N THR A 142 13.63 1.06 -11.86
CA THR A 142 13.52 -0.30 -11.32
C THR A 142 14.15 -0.36 -9.92
N LEU A 143 13.38 -0.82 -8.95
CA LEU A 143 13.87 -1.18 -7.62
C LEU A 143 14.48 -2.58 -7.67
N LYS A 144 15.72 -2.71 -7.23
CA LYS A 144 16.41 -3.98 -7.03
C LYS A 144 16.62 -4.21 -5.55
N VAL A 145 15.98 -5.24 -4.99
CA VAL A 145 16.20 -5.68 -3.61
C VAL A 145 17.19 -6.83 -3.60
N THR A 146 18.29 -6.67 -2.88
CA THR A 146 19.40 -7.62 -2.85
C THR A 146 19.61 -8.27 -1.49
N GLN A 147 19.10 -7.64 -0.42
CA GLN A 147 19.32 -8.08 0.95
C GLN A 147 18.18 -7.65 1.86
N LEU A 148 17.87 -8.47 2.85
CA LEU A 148 17.06 -8.11 4.01
C LEU A 148 17.98 -7.94 5.22
N VAL A 149 17.65 -6.96 6.05
CA VAL A 149 18.29 -6.71 7.33
C VAL A 149 17.20 -6.69 8.39
N ALA A 150 17.51 -7.23 9.57
CA ALA A 150 16.57 -7.16 10.70
C ALA A 150 16.20 -5.70 11.01
N GLN A 151 14.95 -5.42 11.32
CA GLN A 151 14.49 -4.05 11.55
C GLN A 151 15.30 -3.33 12.65
N ALA A 152 15.63 -4.04 13.71
CA ALA A 152 16.40 -3.48 14.83
C ALA A 152 17.81 -2.99 14.46
N GLU A 153 18.38 -3.50 13.37
CA GLU A 153 19.75 -3.23 12.92
C GLU A 153 19.80 -2.51 11.56
N GLY A 154 18.63 -2.40 10.89
CA GLY A 154 18.52 -1.85 9.55
C GLY A 154 18.62 -0.33 9.52
N ALA A 155 19.19 0.22 8.44
CA ALA A 155 19.29 1.66 8.21
C ALA A 155 17.90 2.36 8.14
N CYS A 156 16.83 1.62 7.90
CA CYS A 156 15.47 2.14 7.84
C CYS A 156 14.74 2.14 9.20
N ARG A 157 15.37 1.65 10.27
CA ARG A 157 14.77 1.57 11.61
C ARG A 157 14.21 2.91 12.09
N ASP A 158 15.00 3.97 11.90
CA ASP A 158 14.67 5.30 12.41
C ASP A 158 14.13 6.24 11.32
N VAL A 159 13.81 5.70 10.14
CA VAL A 159 13.24 6.49 9.04
C VAL A 159 11.74 6.66 9.24
N ASN A 160 11.30 7.91 9.27
CA ASN A 160 9.88 8.23 9.16
C ASN A 160 9.49 8.25 7.67
N PHE A 161 8.71 7.26 7.24
CA PHE A 161 8.22 7.16 5.86
C PHE A 161 7.02 8.08 5.60
N ASP A 162 7.11 9.33 6.02
CA ASP A 162 6.09 10.34 5.79
C ASP A 162 5.91 10.55 4.27
N PRO A 163 4.73 10.28 3.70
CA PRO A 163 4.48 10.41 2.27
C PRO A 163 4.48 11.85 1.76
N SER A 164 4.49 12.85 2.63
CA SER A 164 4.58 14.25 2.27
C SER A 164 6.03 14.75 2.10
N ILE A 165 7.02 13.96 2.54
CA ILE A 165 8.44 14.25 2.34
C ILE A 165 8.85 13.71 0.97
N VAL A 166 8.89 14.59 -0.03
CA VAL A 166 9.12 14.25 -1.43
C VAL A 166 10.37 14.95 -1.97
N PRO A 167 11.06 14.36 -2.96
CA PRO A 167 12.24 14.97 -3.57
C PRO A 167 11.89 16.17 -4.46
N ALA A 168 12.90 16.95 -4.83
CA ALA A 168 12.75 18.03 -5.81
C ALA A 168 12.14 17.51 -7.12
N GLY A 169 11.22 18.28 -7.70
CA GLY A 169 10.47 17.87 -8.90
C GLY A 169 9.24 17.01 -8.61
N VAL A 170 8.95 16.72 -7.34
CA VAL A 170 7.70 16.09 -6.91
C VAL A 170 6.98 17.02 -5.95
N GLU A 171 5.68 17.15 -6.09
CA GLU A 171 4.81 17.88 -5.15
C GLU A 171 3.65 16.99 -4.71
N VAL A 172 3.20 17.20 -3.47
CA VAL A 172 2.01 16.51 -2.95
C VAL A 172 0.73 17.10 -3.55
N SER A 173 -0.33 16.31 -3.67
CA SER A 173 -1.66 16.81 -4.00
C SER A 173 -2.36 17.42 -2.79
N ASN A 174 -3.51 18.07 -3.01
CA ASN A 174 -4.35 18.59 -1.93
C ASN A 174 -5.22 17.53 -1.26
N ASP A 175 -4.91 16.24 -1.48
CA ASP A 175 -5.62 15.13 -0.88
C ASP A 175 -5.56 15.22 0.66
N PRO A 176 -6.72 15.37 1.34
CA PRO A 176 -6.76 15.51 2.79
C PRO A 176 -6.28 14.24 3.52
N VAL A 177 -6.40 13.06 2.89
CA VAL A 177 -5.91 11.81 3.46
C VAL A 177 -4.38 11.79 3.47
N LEU A 178 -3.73 12.32 2.42
CA LEU A 178 -2.27 12.41 2.35
C LEU A 178 -1.73 13.30 3.49
N ASN A 179 -2.37 14.44 3.73
CA ASN A 179 -2.00 15.34 4.83
C ASN A 179 -2.22 14.71 6.21
N ALA A 180 -3.34 14.00 6.40
CA ALA A 180 -3.63 13.29 7.65
C ALA A 180 -2.63 12.15 7.93
N ARG A 181 -2.09 11.51 6.88
CA ARG A 181 -1.07 10.47 7.01
C ARG A 181 0.21 11.00 7.63
N SER A 182 0.68 12.18 7.24
CA SER A 182 1.89 12.80 7.82
C SER A 182 1.79 12.89 9.35
N GLY A 183 0.67 13.39 9.88
CA GLY A 183 0.42 13.43 11.32
C GLY A 183 0.39 12.05 11.99
N ALA A 184 -0.22 11.07 11.34
CA ALA A 184 -0.30 9.70 11.85
C ALA A 184 1.08 9.02 11.92
N TYR A 185 1.92 9.19 10.90
CA TYR A 185 3.29 8.65 10.88
C TYR A 185 4.17 9.28 11.95
N SER A 186 4.05 10.60 12.17
CA SER A 186 4.80 11.30 13.22
C SER A 186 4.42 10.81 14.62
N HIS A 187 3.12 10.56 14.85
CA HIS A 187 2.65 10.04 16.13
C HIS A 187 3.13 8.60 16.39
N SER A 188 3.00 7.71 15.40
CA SER A 188 3.47 6.32 15.49
C SER A 188 4.96 6.25 15.83
N ARG A 189 5.79 7.07 15.19
CA ARG A 189 7.23 7.12 15.48
C ARG A 189 7.51 7.56 16.92
N SER A 190 6.76 8.50 17.45
CA SER A 190 6.94 8.97 18.82
C SER A 190 6.63 7.87 19.85
N GLU A 191 5.64 7.02 19.58
CA GLU A 191 5.30 5.91 20.44
C GLU A 191 6.35 4.77 20.42
N GLU A 192 6.92 4.48 19.24
CA GLU A 192 7.98 3.46 19.11
C GLU A 192 9.27 3.81 19.87
N HIS A 193 9.57 5.10 20.04
CA HIS A 193 10.75 5.55 20.76
C HIS A 193 10.52 5.75 22.28
N THR A 194 9.29 5.66 22.75
CA THR A 194 8.92 5.83 24.18
C THR A 194 8.60 4.52 24.89
N SER A 195 8.54 3.41 24.18
CA SER A 195 8.34 2.05 24.68
C SER A 195 9.65 1.26 24.65
#